data_9fc07b5c18ee841c777df363cf47d2a6
#
_entry.id   9fc07b5c18ee841c777df363cf47d2a6
#
_cell.length_a   1.000
_cell.length_b   1.000
_cell.length_c   1.000
_cell.angle_alpha   90.00
_cell.angle_beta   90.00
_cell.angle_gamma   90.00
#
_symmetry.space_group_name_H-M   'P 1'
#
loop_
_entity.id
_entity.type
_entity.pdbx_description
1 polymer ?
#
loop_
_entity_poly.entity_id
_entity_poly.type
_entity_poly.pdbx_seq_one_letter_code
_entity_poly.pdbx_strand_id
1 'polypeptide(L)'
;MNESPDTAVRWPAEARYGLARPASAALRAGLALAAGAALAAAFAPLNLWPLAVLCPAVLLWLWQDATAREAARLGFCFNSATFAAGTYWLYISIHIFGGAPVWLAFILMLGLVAVMGLYHAALGYAVARWLPRTGAVRWLAALPASWLLIEWWRGWFLSGFSWLSLGYSQTDTWLAAFAPVAGVYGISALLLVSAGALVALACGTRRVRILAGTLLIVPWALGAALYGHSWTQPAGAPVSVAVVQGAIPQDEKWLESNHDTTLNLYQTLTEKALGTQLIVWPESAPAGVANDLVPYISHLYREAHTHGSALVLGVLRAEGGAADDAAPRYFNSVLALDEKVSWYDKHHLVPFAEFFPVPSLVRSWLRLMSLPYSDFTPGAAEQPPLPAAHLRLGTTVCYEDAYGSSMLKVLPQADALVNVTNDAWFGHSSARHQHFQIARMRALEDGRYLVRAANDGISAVIGPHGEVIARAPEFRPLVLVSRIVPLRGLPPYAHVGNWLVVSLAALALAYGLWVRNDRGRRTPVGPAVRD
;
A
#
# COMPACT_ATOMS: atom_id res chain seq x y z
N MET A 1 -42.06 -39.80 54.43
CA MET A 1 -40.64 -39.66 54.76
C MET A 1 -39.83 -40.22 53.61
N ASN A 2 -39.33 -39.38 52.77
CA ASN A 2 -37.96 -39.37 52.28
C ASN A 2 -37.81 -38.28 51.21
N GLU A 3 -37.31 -37.19 51.66
CA GLU A 3 -36.85 -36.09 50.80
C GLU A 3 -35.53 -36.52 50.16
N SER A 4 -35.39 -36.38 48.85
CA SER A 4 -34.11 -36.35 48.15
C SER A 4 -33.84 -34.93 47.72
N PRO A 5 -32.74 -34.28 48.12
CA PRO A 5 -32.40 -32.92 47.69
C PRO A 5 -31.76 -32.99 46.31
N ASP A 6 -32.45 -32.40 45.37
CA ASP A 6 -31.96 -32.13 44.02
C ASP A 6 -30.91 -31.00 44.12
N THR A 7 -29.65 -31.33 44.36
CA THR A 7 -28.52 -30.42 44.31
C THR A 7 -28.07 -30.23 42.86
N ALA A 8 -28.82 -29.46 42.12
CA ALA A 8 -28.35 -28.90 40.86
C ALA A 8 -27.10 -28.08 41.12
N VAL A 9 -25.92 -28.62 40.76
CA VAL A 9 -24.66 -27.90 40.76
C VAL A 9 -24.79 -26.72 39.80
N ARG A 10 -25.17 -25.55 40.32
CA ARG A 10 -25.03 -24.26 39.60
C ARG A 10 -23.55 -23.98 39.44
N TRP A 11 -23.04 -24.21 38.24
CA TRP A 11 -21.72 -23.68 37.87
C TRP A 11 -21.74 -22.16 38.05
N PRO A 12 -20.77 -21.56 38.78
CA PRO A 12 -20.74 -20.10 38.93
C PRO A 12 -20.68 -19.50 37.53
N ALA A 13 -21.55 -18.52 37.29
CA ALA A 13 -21.47 -17.68 36.09
C ALA A 13 -20.01 -17.21 35.97
N GLU A 14 -19.34 -17.58 34.85
CA GLU A 14 -17.96 -17.22 34.59
C GLU A 14 -17.80 -15.74 34.92
N ALA A 15 -16.99 -15.44 35.94
CA ALA A 15 -16.73 -14.07 36.35
C ALA A 15 -16.30 -13.31 35.11
N ARG A 16 -17.03 -12.25 34.76
CA ARG A 16 -16.70 -11.36 33.64
C ARG A 16 -15.41 -10.61 33.97
N TYR A 17 -14.27 -11.28 33.80
CA TYR A 17 -12.98 -10.65 33.85
C TYR A 17 -12.78 -9.89 32.53
N GLY A 18 -13.00 -8.58 32.54
CA GLY A 18 -12.75 -7.77 31.35
C GLY A 18 -13.09 -6.30 31.58
N LEU A 19 -12.40 -5.44 30.84
CA LEU A 19 -12.75 -4.03 30.75
C LEU A 19 -14.18 -3.91 30.21
N ALA A 20 -15.08 -3.36 31.03
CA ALA A 20 -16.47 -3.13 30.61
C ALA A 20 -16.50 -2.13 29.43
N ARG A 21 -17.28 -2.43 28.43
CA ARG A 21 -17.53 -1.49 27.32
C ARG A 21 -18.34 -0.28 27.81
N PRO A 22 -18.13 0.92 27.24
CA PRO A 22 -18.98 2.06 27.54
C PRO A 22 -20.47 1.75 27.30
N ALA A 23 -21.33 2.14 28.21
CA ALA A 23 -22.77 1.90 28.11
C ALA A 23 -23.40 2.68 26.94
N SER A 24 -22.99 3.93 26.74
CA SER A 24 -23.51 4.82 25.69
C SER A 24 -23.08 4.38 24.30
N ALA A 25 -24.03 4.22 23.38
CA ALA A 25 -23.78 3.93 21.98
C ALA A 25 -23.04 5.08 21.28
N ALA A 26 -23.33 6.32 21.67
CA ALA A 26 -22.65 7.51 21.14
C ALA A 26 -21.17 7.53 21.55
N LEU A 27 -20.84 7.19 22.81
CA LEU A 27 -19.45 7.12 23.28
C LEU A 27 -18.68 6.01 22.55
N ARG A 28 -19.29 4.85 22.31
CA ARG A 28 -18.66 3.77 21.53
C ARG A 28 -18.36 4.19 20.09
N ALA A 29 -19.31 4.87 19.43
CA ALA A 29 -19.10 5.40 18.08
C ALA A 29 -18.02 6.50 18.07
N GLY A 30 -18.02 7.41 19.06
CA GLY A 30 -16.98 8.43 19.23
C GLY A 30 -15.58 7.83 19.42
N LEU A 31 -15.46 6.78 20.23
CA LEU A 31 -14.19 6.06 20.41
C LEU A 31 -13.74 5.35 19.12
N ALA A 32 -14.66 4.77 18.35
CA ALA A 32 -14.33 4.15 17.08
C ALA A 32 -13.85 5.20 16.05
N LEU A 33 -14.52 6.35 15.96
CA LEU A 33 -14.09 7.47 15.11
C LEU A 33 -12.72 8.00 15.53
N ALA A 34 -12.52 8.25 16.82
CA ALA A 34 -11.25 8.78 17.36
C ALA A 34 -10.08 7.81 17.12
N ALA A 35 -10.29 6.52 17.41
CA ALA A 35 -9.28 5.50 17.17
C ALA A 35 -8.99 5.34 15.67
N GLY A 36 -10.02 5.39 14.82
CA GLY A 36 -9.85 5.36 13.36
C GLY A 36 -9.03 6.55 12.86
N ALA A 37 -9.37 7.77 13.26
CA ALA A 37 -8.61 8.96 12.86
C ALA A 37 -7.17 8.92 13.39
N ALA A 38 -6.97 8.47 14.65
CA ALA A 38 -5.65 8.33 15.24
C ALA A 38 -4.78 7.29 14.50
N LEU A 39 -5.38 6.24 13.93
CA LEU A 39 -4.63 5.24 13.17
C LEU A 39 -3.89 5.84 11.98
N ALA A 40 -4.43 6.88 11.34
CA ALA A 40 -3.75 7.56 10.24
C ALA A 40 -2.38 8.13 10.66
N ALA A 41 -2.21 8.50 11.93
CA ALA A 41 -0.95 8.98 12.47
C ALA A 41 0.12 7.88 12.65
N ALA A 42 -0.25 6.60 12.52
CA ALA A 42 0.72 5.50 12.51
C ALA A 42 1.59 5.51 11.24
N PHE A 43 1.12 6.13 10.18
CA PHE A 43 1.79 6.22 8.88
C PHE A 43 2.60 7.51 8.75
N ALA A 44 3.44 7.56 7.69
CA ALA A 44 4.20 8.75 7.36
C ALA A 44 3.27 9.96 7.10
N PRO A 45 3.69 11.17 7.45
CA PRO A 45 4.99 11.56 8.01
C PRO A 45 5.13 11.41 9.52
N LEU A 46 4.05 11.14 10.27
CA LEU A 46 4.06 11.13 11.74
C LEU A 46 4.73 9.86 12.32
N ASN A 47 4.57 8.70 11.66
CA ASN A 47 5.21 7.42 12.03
C ASN A 47 4.98 6.99 13.49
N LEU A 48 3.82 7.34 14.08
CA LEU A 48 3.46 6.93 15.44
C LEU A 48 3.01 5.45 15.42
N TRP A 49 3.94 4.56 15.04
CA TRP A 49 3.71 3.15 14.79
C TRP A 49 2.93 2.37 15.87
N PRO A 50 3.00 2.70 17.20
CA PRO A 50 2.23 1.99 18.22
C PRO A 50 0.72 2.08 17.98
N LEU A 51 0.25 3.14 17.30
CA LEU A 51 -1.17 3.31 16.96
C LEU A 51 -1.66 2.22 16.01
N ALA A 52 -0.77 1.61 15.20
CA ALA A 52 -1.10 0.47 14.34
C ALA A 52 -1.47 -0.81 15.13
N VAL A 53 -1.15 -0.88 16.42
CA VAL A 53 -1.59 -1.93 17.34
C VAL A 53 -2.72 -1.45 18.22
N LEU A 54 -2.59 -0.26 18.81
CA LEU A 54 -3.53 0.25 19.82
C LEU A 54 -4.91 0.57 19.21
N CYS A 55 -4.96 1.22 18.05
CA CYS A 55 -6.23 1.60 17.44
C CYS A 55 -7.05 0.37 16.99
N PRO A 56 -6.48 -0.62 16.29
CA PRO A 56 -7.18 -1.88 16.05
C PRO A 56 -7.61 -2.58 17.35
N ALA A 57 -6.78 -2.59 18.40
CA ALA A 57 -7.15 -3.18 19.67
C ALA A 57 -8.41 -2.53 20.28
N VAL A 58 -8.53 -1.20 20.17
CA VAL A 58 -9.75 -0.45 20.60
C VAL A 58 -10.98 -0.94 19.83
N LEU A 59 -10.88 -1.08 18.49
CA LEU A 59 -12.02 -1.56 17.70
C LEU A 59 -12.37 -3.01 18.04
N LEU A 60 -11.39 -3.90 18.20
CA LEU A 60 -11.61 -5.29 18.59
C LEU A 60 -12.26 -5.38 19.97
N TRP A 61 -11.87 -4.54 20.91
CA TRP A 61 -12.52 -4.43 22.22
C TRP A 61 -13.94 -3.91 22.12
N LEU A 62 -14.21 -2.90 21.29
CA LEU A 62 -15.56 -2.38 21.04
C LEU A 62 -16.48 -3.42 20.38
N TRP A 63 -15.93 -4.37 19.61
CA TRP A 63 -16.68 -5.49 19.02
C TRP A 63 -16.97 -6.64 19.99
N GLN A 64 -16.44 -6.59 21.20
CA GLN A 64 -16.78 -7.54 22.24
C GLN A 64 -18.26 -7.38 22.60
N ASP A 65 -19.03 -8.48 22.58
CA ASP A 65 -20.46 -8.51 22.87
C ASP A 65 -21.35 -7.55 22.03
N ALA A 66 -20.81 -7.01 20.94
CA ALA A 66 -21.58 -6.18 20.02
C ALA A 66 -22.58 -7.04 19.22
N THR A 67 -23.77 -6.51 18.97
CA THR A 67 -24.66 -7.09 17.97
C THR A 67 -24.06 -6.91 16.57
N ALA A 68 -24.48 -7.73 15.59
CA ALA A 68 -23.94 -7.64 14.23
C ALA A 68 -24.13 -6.24 13.62
N ARG A 69 -25.28 -5.61 13.84
CA ARG A 69 -25.57 -4.24 13.37
C ARG A 69 -24.69 -3.18 14.07
N GLU A 70 -24.47 -3.36 15.35
CA GLU A 70 -23.59 -2.45 16.13
C GLU A 70 -22.13 -2.58 15.68
N ALA A 71 -21.62 -3.81 15.55
CA ALA A 71 -20.27 -4.06 15.09
C ALA A 71 -20.03 -3.51 13.67
N ALA A 72 -21.04 -3.62 12.79
CA ALA A 72 -20.98 -3.01 11.46
C ALA A 72 -20.86 -1.48 11.54
N ARG A 73 -21.68 -0.82 12.36
CA ARG A 73 -21.59 0.64 12.54
C ARG A 73 -20.23 1.08 13.09
N LEU A 74 -19.73 0.39 14.11
CA LEU A 74 -18.44 0.71 14.73
C LEU A 74 -17.29 0.50 13.73
N GLY A 75 -17.33 -0.57 12.94
CA GLY A 75 -16.36 -0.82 11.86
C GLY A 75 -16.42 0.26 10.79
N PHE A 76 -17.63 0.64 10.36
CA PHE A 76 -17.82 1.74 9.42
C PHE A 76 -17.24 3.06 9.95
N CYS A 77 -17.59 3.46 11.18
CA CYS A 77 -17.08 4.67 11.81
C CYS A 77 -15.56 4.68 11.90
N PHE A 78 -14.97 3.58 12.37
CA PHE A 78 -13.52 3.44 12.52
C PHE A 78 -12.81 3.63 11.19
N ASN A 79 -13.17 2.83 10.20
CA ASN A 79 -12.41 2.82 8.94
C ASN A 79 -12.68 4.05 8.07
N SER A 80 -13.90 4.60 8.10
CA SER A 80 -14.20 5.88 7.47
C SER A 80 -13.36 7.01 8.07
N ALA A 81 -13.20 7.05 9.40
CA ALA A 81 -12.34 8.03 10.04
C ALA A 81 -10.86 7.84 9.69
N THR A 82 -10.38 6.58 9.60
CA THR A 82 -9.02 6.26 9.16
C THR A 82 -8.74 6.81 7.77
N PHE A 83 -9.63 6.55 6.82
CA PHE A 83 -9.43 7.00 5.44
C PHE A 83 -9.72 8.50 5.26
N ALA A 84 -10.68 9.07 5.97
CA ALA A 84 -10.89 10.52 5.95
C ALA A 84 -9.65 11.28 6.44
N ALA A 85 -9.03 10.83 7.54
CA ALA A 85 -7.81 11.44 8.07
C ALA A 85 -6.56 11.11 7.25
N GLY A 86 -6.46 9.90 6.72
CA GLY A 86 -5.25 9.42 6.04
C GLY A 86 -5.20 9.71 4.54
N THR A 87 -6.35 10.00 3.90
CA THR A 87 -6.45 10.24 2.45
C THR A 87 -7.15 11.56 2.09
N TYR A 88 -7.15 12.55 2.99
CA TYR A 88 -7.71 13.89 2.75
C TYR A 88 -7.09 14.58 1.51
N TRP A 89 -5.89 14.19 1.15
CA TRP A 89 -5.16 14.69 0.00
C TRP A 89 -5.83 14.36 -1.35
N LEU A 90 -6.76 13.42 -1.40
CA LEU A 90 -7.58 13.18 -2.59
C LEU A 90 -8.38 14.42 -3.00
N TYR A 91 -8.84 15.21 -2.02
CA TYR A 91 -9.47 16.49 -2.32
C TYR A 91 -8.53 17.43 -3.07
N ILE A 92 -7.23 17.48 -2.66
CA ILE A 92 -6.21 18.29 -3.31
C ILE A 92 -6.01 17.82 -4.77
N SER A 93 -5.84 16.51 -4.97
CA SER A 93 -5.64 15.94 -6.30
C SER A 93 -6.85 16.17 -7.23
N ILE A 94 -8.07 16.01 -6.71
CA ILE A 94 -9.29 16.09 -7.52
C ILE A 94 -9.71 17.54 -7.78
N HIS A 95 -9.65 18.40 -6.75
CA HIS A 95 -10.10 19.80 -6.88
C HIS A 95 -9.01 20.72 -7.40
N ILE A 96 -7.85 20.75 -6.74
CA ILE A 96 -6.81 21.76 -7.02
C ILE A 96 -6.12 21.44 -8.36
N PHE A 97 -5.67 20.20 -8.55
CA PHE A 97 -4.92 19.81 -9.73
C PHE A 97 -5.79 19.16 -10.83
N GLY A 98 -6.87 18.49 -10.45
CA GLY A 98 -7.83 17.88 -11.39
C GLY A 98 -8.91 18.85 -11.90
N GLY A 99 -8.99 20.08 -11.36
CA GLY A 99 -9.93 21.11 -11.81
C GLY A 99 -11.41 20.80 -11.53
N ALA A 100 -11.73 19.74 -10.77
CA ALA A 100 -13.10 19.40 -10.45
C ALA A 100 -13.75 20.44 -9.52
N PRO A 101 -15.04 20.75 -9.67
CA PRO A 101 -15.74 21.61 -8.72
C PRO A 101 -15.67 21.10 -7.29
N VAL A 102 -15.63 22.00 -6.31
CA VAL A 102 -15.51 21.66 -4.86
C VAL A 102 -16.48 20.57 -4.44
N TRP A 103 -17.76 20.71 -4.80
CA TRP A 103 -18.79 19.74 -4.43
C TRP A 103 -18.52 18.34 -4.99
N LEU A 104 -18.00 18.24 -6.23
CA LEU A 104 -17.70 16.96 -6.87
C LEU A 104 -16.48 16.31 -6.22
N ALA A 105 -15.43 17.09 -5.91
CA ALA A 105 -14.25 16.62 -5.21
C ALA A 105 -14.60 16.05 -3.83
N PHE A 106 -15.48 16.74 -3.07
CA PHE A 106 -16.01 16.22 -1.81
C PHE A 106 -16.81 14.94 -1.97
N ILE A 107 -17.71 14.84 -2.96
CA ILE A 107 -18.50 13.63 -3.21
C ILE A 107 -17.57 12.45 -3.54
N LEU A 108 -16.59 12.63 -4.41
CA LEU A 108 -15.66 11.57 -4.80
C LEU A 108 -14.78 11.13 -3.62
N MET A 109 -14.22 12.08 -2.85
CA MET A 109 -13.44 11.77 -1.66
C MET A 109 -14.29 11.05 -0.60
N LEU A 110 -15.48 11.55 -0.27
CA LEU A 110 -16.37 10.92 0.68
C LEU A 110 -16.90 9.58 0.16
N GLY A 111 -17.06 9.44 -1.15
CA GLY A 111 -17.40 8.16 -1.80
C GLY A 111 -16.34 7.10 -1.52
N LEU A 112 -15.06 7.41 -1.72
CA LEU A 112 -13.97 6.49 -1.37
C LEU A 112 -13.97 6.18 0.13
N VAL A 113 -14.07 7.21 0.99
CA VAL A 113 -14.12 7.04 2.46
C VAL A 113 -15.26 6.11 2.86
N ALA A 114 -16.44 6.28 2.26
CA ALA A 114 -17.59 5.42 2.53
C ALA A 114 -17.37 3.98 2.07
N VAL A 115 -16.81 3.78 0.86
CA VAL A 115 -16.46 2.44 0.36
C VAL A 115 -15.46 1.76 1.30
N MET A 116 -14.41 2.47 1.74
CA MET A 116 -13.46 1.94 2.71
C MET A 116 -14.13 1.62 4.05
N GLY A 117 -15.06 2.45 4.51
CA GLY A 117 -15.89 2.19 5.69
C GLY A 117 -16.74 0.93 5.56
N LEU A 118 -17.31 0.68 4.38
CA LEU A 118 -18.15 -0.50 4.10
C LEU A 118 -17.38 -1.82 4.22
N TYR A 119 -16.09 -1.88 3.86
CA TYR A 119 -15.27 -3.08 4.08
C TYR A 119 -15.27 -3.47 5.57
N HIS A 120 -15.05 -2.50 6.46
CA HIS A 120 -15.04 -2.77 7.90
C HIS A 120 -16.43 -2.90 8.51
N ALA A 121 -17.47 -2.32 7.90
CA ALA A 121 -18.85 -2.59 8.26
C ALA A 121 -19.21 -4.06 7.98
N ALA A 122 -18.89 -4.56 6.79
CA ALA A 122 -19.08 -5.95 6.41
C ALA A 122 -18.29 -6.89 7.33
N LEU A 123 -17.02 -6.56 7.61
CA LEU A 123 -16.17 -7.29 8.54
C LEU A 123 -16.80 -7.33 9.94
N GLY A 124 -17.20 -6.19 10.51
CA GLY A 124 -17.81 -6.11 11.84
C GLY A 124 -19.10 -6.92 11.94
N TYR A 125 -19.95 -6.83 10.91
CA TYR A 125 -21.16 -7.66 10.82
C TYR A 125 -20.81 -9.15 10.82
N ALA A 126 -19.89 -9.56 9.97
CA ALA A 126 -19.49 -10.96 9.79
C ALA A 126 -18.91 -11.56 11.08
N VAL A 127 -17.97 -10.86 11.71
CA VAL A 127 -17.30 -11.36 12.92
C VAL A 127 -18.24 -11.45 14.12
N ALA A 128 -19.20 -10.50 14.27
CA ALA A 128 -20.18 -10.57 15.34
C ALA A 128 -21.24 -11.65 15.08
N ARG A 129 -21.55 -11.92 13.80
CA ARG A 129 -22.58 -12.89 13.40
C ARG A 129 -22.07 -14.33 13.35
N TRP A 130 -20.81 -14.55 12.94
CA TRP A 130 -20.30 -15.88 12.58
C TRP A 130 -19.08 -16.35 13.37
N LEU A 131 -18.39 -15.53 14.13
CA LEU A 131 -17.25 -15.99 14.94
C LEU A 131 -17.65 -16.33 16.38
N PRO A 132 -16.82 -17.09 17.13
CA PRO A 132 -16.99 -17.30 18.56
C PRO A 132 -17.08 -15.96 19.30
N ARG A 133 -17.89 -15.89 20.35
CA ARG A 133 -18.05 -14.63 21.11
C ARG A 133 -16.87 -14.31 22.01
N THR A 134 -16.17 -15.33 22.51
CA THR A 134 -15.06 -15.17 23.46
C THR A 134 -13.99 -16.25 23.21
N GLY A 135 -12.84 -16.09 23.86
CA GLY A 135 -11.79 -17.09 23.91
C GLY A 135 -10.58 -16.79 23.02
N ALA A 136 -9.50 -17.54 23.20
CA ALA A 136 -8.23 -17.36 22.51
C ALA A 136 -8.38 -17.38 20.97
N VAL A 137 -9.17 -18.32 20.45
CA VAL A 137 -9.40 -18.46 19.00
C VAL A 137 -9.99 -17.19 18.40
N ARG A 138 -10.92 -16.52 19.12
CA ARG A 138 -11.49 -15.26 18.66
C ARG A 138 -10.43 -14.18 18.55
N TRP A 139 -9.72 -13.91 19.64
CA TRP A 139 -8.83 -12.76 19.76
C TRP A 139 -7.51 -12.93 19.04
N LEU A 140 -6.94 -14.14 19.07
CA LEU A 140 -5.58 -14.39 18.63
C LEU A 140 -5.48 -15.00 17.22
N ALA A 141 -6.61 -15.44 16.65
CA ALA A 141 -6.64 -16.09 15.34
C ALA A 141 -7.74 -15.52 14.43
N ALA A 142 -9.01 -15.74 14.77
CA ALA A 142 -10.11 -15.49 13.85
C ALA A 142 -10.35 -14.02 13.52
N LEU A 143 -10.28 -13.10 14.49
CA LEU A 143 -10.40 -11.65 14.24
C LEU A 143 -9.21 -11.10 13.47
N PRO A 144 -7.93 -11.35 13.87
CA PRO A 144 -6.77 -10.98 13.07
C PRO A 144 -6.85 -11.48 11.62
N ALA A 145 -7.19 -12.74 11.44
CA ALA A 145 -7.32 -13.36 10.12
C ALA A 145 -8.42 -12.71 9.26
N SER A 146 -9.59 -12.45 9.86
CA SER A 146 -10.71 -11.82 9.15
C SER A 146 -10.36 -10.41 8.66
N TRP A 147 -9.67 -9.62 9.51
CA TRP A 147 -9.23 -8.27 9.13
C TRP A 147 -8.18 -8.33 8.03
N LEU A 148 -7.17 -9.21 8.17
CA LEU A 148 -6.14 -9.38 7.16
C LEU A 148 -6.70 -9.75 5.80
N LEU A 149 -7.67 -10.67 5.75
CA LEU A 149 -8.31 -11.06 4.50
C LEU A 149 -9.07 -9.90 3.83
N ILE A 150 -9.74 -9.05 4.61
CA ILE A 150 -10.38 -7.83 4.10
C ILE A 150 -9.33 -6.80 3.63
N GLU A 151 -8.25 -6.62 4.37
CA GLU A 151 -7.15 -5.73 3.97
C GLU A 151 -6.50 -6.17 2.66
N TRP A 152 -6.21 -7.47 2.53
CA TRP A 152 -5.71 -8.05 1.30
C TRP A 152 -6.69 -7.92 0.15
N TRP A 153 -7.99 -8.25 0.36
CA TRP A 153 -9.02 -8.15 -0.67
C TRP A 153 -9.17 -6.70 -1.17
N ARG A 154 -9.19 -5.73 -0.29
CA ARG A 154 -9.20 -4.31 -0.61
C ARG A 154 -8.02 -3.88 -1.50
N GLY A 155 -6.89 -4.56 -1.39
CA GLY A 155 -5.67 -4.27 -2.15
C GLY A 155 -5.75 -4.57 -3.65
N TRP A 156 -6.78 -5.33 -4.12
CA TRP A 156 -6.90 -5.67 -5.55
C TRP A 156 -8.34 -5.62 -6.08
N PHE A 157 -9.35 -5.74 -5.23
CA PHE A 157 -10.75 -5.72 -5.68
C PHE A 157 -11.16 -4.32 -6.16
N LEU A 158 -11.85 -4.23 -7.31
CA LEU A 158 -12.24 -2.98 -7.98
C LEU A 158 -11.05 -2.05 -8.24
N SER A 159 -10.03 -2.56 -8.90
CA SER A 159 -8.72 -1.94 -9.15
C SER A 159 -7.81 -1.85 -7.92
N GLY A 160 -8.34 -2.11 -6.73
CA GLY A 160 -7.60 -2.12 -5.47
C GLY A 160 -7.23 -0.74 -4.93
N PHE A 161 -7.14 -0.65 -3.61
CA PHE A 161 -6.59 0.51 -2.92
C PHE A 161 -5.86 0.04 -1.65
N SER A 162 -4.58 -0.31 -1.79
CA SER A 162 -3.75 -0.86 -0.71
C SER A 162 -3.20 0.20 0.26
N TRP A 163 -3.49 1.49 0.01
CA TRP A 163 -3.06 2.59 0.86
C TRP A 163 -3.49 2.37 2.31
N LEU A 164 -2.66 2.78 3.28
CA LEU A 164 -2.88 2.58 4.71
C LEU A 164 -3.05 1.10 5.13
N SER A 165 -2.48 0.12 4.40
CA SER A 165 -2.33 -1.23 4.94
C SER A 165 -1.40 -1.19 6.15
N LEU A 166 -1.79 -1.86 7.24
CA LEU A 166 -1.14 -1.69 8.55
C LEU A 166 0.37 -1.93 8.51
N GLY A 167 0.81 -2.90 7.70
CA GLY A 167 2.23 -3.25 7.58
C GLY A 167 3.12 -2.11 7.12
N TYR A 168 2.61 -1.16 6.32
CA TYR A 168 3.40 -0.01 5.88
C TYR A 168 3.89 0.86 7.03
N SER A 169 3.16 0.92 8.14
CA SER A 169 3.54 1.68 9.34
C SER A 169 4.82 1.19 10.02
N GLN A 170 5.36 0.05 9.59
CA GLN A 170 6.46 -0.66 10.29
C GLN A 170 7.81 -0.59 9.58
N THR A 171 7.96 0.22 8.54
CA THR A 171 9.23 0.34 7.76
C THR A 171 10.46 0.68 8.60
N ASP A 172 10.28 1.30 9.76
CA ASP A 172 11.34 1.73 10.66
C ASP A 172 11.35 0.96 12.00
N THR A 173 10.64 -0.19 12.06
CA THR A 173 10.59 -1.02 13.27
C THR A 173 11.21 -2.40 13.03
N TRP A 174 11.42 -3.16 14.08
CA TRP A 174 11.92 -4.54 13.99
C TRP A 174 10.99 -5.46 13.17
N LEU A 175 9.70 -5.14 13.09
CA LEU A 175 8.76 -5.91 12.26
C LEU A 175 9.02 -5.77 10.76
N ALA A 176 9.75 -4.74 10.32
CA ALA A 176 10.21 -4.60 8.93
C ALA A 176 11.01 -5.83 8.45
N ALA A 177 11.72 -6.51 9.36
CA ALA A 177 12.48 -7.72 9.06
C ALA A 177 11.62 -8.88 8.52
N PHE A 178 10.29 -8.82 8.70
CA PHE A 178 9.36 -9.80 8.12
C PHE A 178 8.90 -9.44 6.70
N ALA A 179 9.19 -8.25 6.19
CA ALA A 179 8.82 -7.88 4.83
C ALA A 179 9.37 -8.86 3.77
N PRO A 180 10.67 -9.20 3.77
CA PRO A 180 11.23 -10.17 2.82
C PRO A 180 10.76 -11.62 3.06
N VAL A 181 10.08 -11.91 4.17
CA VAL A 181 9.58 -13.26 4.50
C VAL A 181 8.11 -13.42 4.11
N ALA A 182 7.27 -12.43 4.41
CA ALA A 182 5.82 -12.54 4.34
C ALA A 182 5.11 -11.32 3.75
N GLY A 183 5.88 -10.34 3.28
CA GLY A 183 5.36 -9.10 2.68
C GLY A 183 4.66 -8.18 3.68
N VAL A 184 4.12 -7.09 3.18
CA VAL A 184 3.39 -6.09 3.98
C VAL A 184 2.20 -6.71 4.73
N TYR A 185 1.51 -7.67 4.13
CA TYR A 185 0.37 -8.35 4.76
C TYR A 185 0.79 -9.30 5.88
N GLY A 186 2.00 -9.88 5.82
CA GLY A 186 2.58 -10.61 6.94
C GLY A 186 2.81 -9.73 8.16
N ILE A 187 3.33 -8.53 7.93
CA ILE A 187 3.50 -7.53 9.00
C ILE A 187 2.13 -7.09 9.55
N SER A 188 1.15 -6.83 8.66
CA SER A 188 -0.22 -6.54 9.08
C SER A 188 -0.81 -7.64 9.97
N ALA A 189 -0.57 -8.92 9.63
CA ALA A 189 -1.01 -10.05 10.44
C ALA A 189 -0.41 -10.02 11.85
N LEU A 190 0.90 -9.74 11.97
CA LEU A 190 1.58 -9.65 13.26
C LEU A 190 1.05 -8.48 14.12
N LEU A 191 0.75 -7.34 13.51
CA LEU A 191 0.13 -6.20 14.18
C LEU A 191 -1.28 -6.53 14.67
N LEU A 192 -2.07 -7.21 13.86
CA LEU A 192 -3.44 -7.61 14.20
C LEU A 192 -3.46 -8.67 15.30
N VAL A 193 -2.53 -9.63 15.27
CA VAL A 193 -2.32 -10.58 16.37
C VAL A 193 -1.91 -9.85 17.64
N SER A 194 -1.02 -8.85 17.55
CA SER A 194 -0.62 -8.01 18.68
C SER A 194 -1.81 -7.23 19.26
N ALA A 195 -2.66 -6.66 18.39
CA ALA A 195 -3.89 -5.97 18.81
C ALA A 195 -4.87 -6.92 19.51
N GLY A 196 -5.07 -8.11 18.95
CA GLY A 196 -5.87 -9.17 19.58
C GLY A 196 -5.29 -9.66 20.90
N ALA A 197 -3.96 -9.73 21.01
CA ALA A 197 -3.26 -10.10 22.22
C ALA A 197 -3.47 -9.07 23.34
N LEU A 198 -3.47 -7.77 23.05
CA LEU A 198 -3.79 -6.73 24.03
C LEU A 198 -5.21 -6.92 24.61
N VAL A 199 -6.19 -7.20 23.74
CA VAL A 199 -7.56 -7.49 24.20
C VAL A 199 -7.62 -8.77 25.01
N ALA A 200 -6.90 -9.81 24.58
CA ALA A 200 -6.85 -11.09 25.29
C ALA A 200 -6.14 -11.00 26.67
N LEU A 201 -5.14 -10.14 26.81
CA LEU A 201 -4.52 -9.81 28.10
C LEU A 201 -5.50 -9.13 29.05
N ALA A 202 -6.34 -8.22 28.54
CA ALA A 202 -7.34 -7.52 29.34
C ALA A 202 -8.53 -8.42 29.75
N CYS A 203 -9.00 -9.29 28.83
CA CYS A 203 -10.28 -9.99 28.95
C CYS A 203 -10.15 -11.53 29.08
N GLY A 204 -8.94 -12.09 28.95
CA GLY A 204 -8.73 -13.55 28.91
C GLY A 204 -8.51 -14.21 30.26
N THR A 205 -8.66 -15.55 30.29
CA THR A 205 -8.23 -16.39 31.40
C THR A 205 -6.69 -16.38 31.54
N ARG A 206 -6.16 -16.86 32.67
CA ARG A 206 -4.69 -16.91 32.92
C ARG A 206 -3.92 -17.60 31.77
N ARG A 207 -4.42 -18.73 31.23
CA ARG A 207 -3.78 -19.45 30.12
C ARG A 207 -3.80 -18.61 28.84
N VAL A 208 -4.93 -17.96 28.56
CA VAL A 208 -5.06 -17.08 27.38
C VAL A 208 -4.14 -15.86 27.51
N ARG A 209 -4.00 -15.28 28.70
CA ARG A 209 -3.07 -14.17 28.97
C ARG A 209 -1.61 -14.55 28.75
N ILE A 210 -1.20 -15.74 29.19
CA ILE A 210 0.17 -16.23 28.95
C ILE A 210 0.40 -16.36 27.43
N LEU A 211 -0.50 -17.01 26.69
CA LEU A 211 -0.39 -17.15 25.24
C LEU A 211 -0.38 -15.79 24.54
N ALA A 212 -1.24 -14.86 24.96
CA ALA A 212 -1.29 -13.50 24.44
C ALA A 212 0.01 -12.73 24.67
N GLY A 213 0.59 -12.82 25.87
CA GLY A 213 1.89 -12.23 26.19
C GLY A 213 3.01 -12.80 25.31
N THR A 214 3.03 -14.11 25.10
CA THR A 214 3.98 -14.76 24.19
C THR A 214 3.82 -14.24 22.76
N LEU A 215 2.59 -14.19 22.22
CA LEU A 215 2.31 -13.71 20.87
C LEU A 215 2.54 -12.20 20.71
N LEU A 216 2.49 -11.44 21.78
CA LEU A 216 2.84 -10.02 21.77
C LEU A 216 4.36 -9.80 21.73
N ILE A 217 5.14 -10.62 22.43
CA ILE A 217 6.59 -10.43 22.58
C ILE A 217 7.39 -11.13 21.48
N VAL A 218 7.06 -12.38 21.17
CA VAL A 218 7.86 -13.22 20.28
C VAL A 218 8.05 -12.64 18.88
N PRO A 219 7.02 -12.09 18.19
CA PRO A 219 7.24 -11.51 16.86
C PRO A 219 8.24 -10.36 16.88
N TRP A 220 8.19 -9.50 17.90
CA TRP A 220 9.12 -8.37 18.04
C TRP A 220 10.55 -8.84 18.34
N ALA A 221 10.71 -9.84 19.19
CA ALA A 221 12.02 -10.41 19.49
C ALA A 221 12.62 -11.12 18.26
N LEU A 222 11.82 -11.87 17.51
CA LEU A 222 12.24 -12.49 16.25
C LEU A 222 12.57 -11.44 15.19
N GLY A 223 11.75 -10.38 15.08
CA GLY A 223 12.02 -9.27 14.19
C GLY A 223 13.34 -8.57 14.52
N ALA A 224 13.62 -8.35 15.81
CA ALA A 224 14.90 -7.79 16.26
C ALA A 224 16.09 -8.73 15.92
N ALA A 225 15.92 -10.04 16.08
CA ALA A 225 16.94 -11.03 15.74
C ALA A 225 17.20 -11.14 14.22
N LEU A 226 16.18 -10.91 13.39
CA LEU A 226 16.28 -10.94 11.93
C LEU A 226 16.65 -9.57 11.34
N TYR A 227 16.63 -8.50 12.13
CA TYR A 227 16.88 -7.15 11.66
C TYR A 227 18.27 -7.02 11.04
N GLY A 228 18.33 -6.52 9.79
CA GLY A 228 19.56 -6.44 9.02
C GLY A 228 20.02 -7.76 8.36
N HIS A 229 19.24 -8.85 8.48
CA HIS A 229 19.56 -10.07 7.74
C HIS A 229 19.36 -9.87 6.22
N SER A 230 20.40 -10.14 5.44
CA SER A 230 20.38 -10.01 3.98
C SER A 230 19.96 -11.31 3.32
N TRP A 231 18.87 -11.29 2.56
CA TRP A 231 18.36 -12.42 1.77
C TRP A 231 18.94 -12.46 0.34
N THR A 232 19.68 -11.42 -0.02
CA THR A 232 20.26 -11.22 -1.34
C THR A 232 21.75 -10.92 -1.22
N GLN A 233 22.48 -11.11 -2.31
CA GLN A 233 23.93 -10.98 -2.33
C GLN A 233 24.39 -10.03 -3.44
N PRO A 234 25.48 -9.28 -3.25
CA PRO A 234 26.11 -8.50 -4.31
C PRO A 234 26.44 -9.35 -5.54
N ALA A 235 26.11 -8.86 -6.72
CA ALA A 235 26.29 -9.57 -8.00
C ALA A 235 27.09 -8.76 -9.03
N GLY A 236 27.76 -7.70 -8.61
CA GLY A 236 28.57 -6.85 -9.48
C GLY A 236 29.20 -5.70 -8.72
N ALA A 237 29.92 -4.88 -9.45
CA ALA A 237 30.50 -3.64 -8.93
C ALA A 237 29.39 -2.60 -8.64
N PRO A 238 29.63 -1.67 -7.69
CA PRO A 238 28.72 -0.55 -7.47
C PRO A 238 28.54 0.29 -8.73
N VAL A 239 27.31 0.67 -9.04
CA VAL A 239 26.92 1.52 -10.16
C VAL A 239 26.56 2.91 -9.63
N SER A 240 27.17 3.95 -10.21
CA SER A 240 26.81 5.33 -9.91
C SER A 240 25.46 5.68 -10.53
N VAL A 241 24.58 6.31 -9.76
CA VAL A 241 23.23 6.70 -10.20
C VAL A 241 23.01 8.19 -9.92
N ALA A 242 22.36 8.86 -10.86
CA ALA A 242 21.89 10.24 -10.71
C ALA A 242 20.37 10.26 -10.90
N VAL A 243 19.66 10.79 -9.92
CA VAL A 243 18.23 11.05 -9.99
C VAL A 243 18.03 12.51 -10.31
N VAL A 244 17.38 12.80 -11.42
CA VAL A 244 17.04 14.15 -11.86
C VAL A 244 15.68 14.53 -11.33
N GLN A 245 15.60 15.58 -10.54
CA GLN A 245 14.36 16.13 -9.98
C GLN A 245 14.12 17.51 -10.58
N GLY A 246 13.03 17.64 -11.38
CA GLY A 246 12.68 18.90 -12.05
C GLY A 246 11.95 19.88 -11.13
N ALA A 247 11.24 19.38 -10.14
CA ALA A 247 10.39 20.14 -9.21
C ALA A 247 9.41 21.09 -9.93
N ILE A 248 8.83 20.62 -11.03
CA ILE A 248 7.90 21.39 -11.84
C ILE A 248 6.50 21.32 -11.20
N PRO A 249 5.87 22.47 -10.87
CA PRO A 249 4.51 22.50 -10.34
C PRO A 249 3.50 21.83 -11.29
N GLN A 250 2.51 21.11 -10.73
CA GLN A 250 1.57 20.32 -11.54
C GLN A 250 0.68 21.19 -12.44
N ASP A 251 0.30 22.38 -11.99
CA ASP A 251 -0.50 23.37 -12.71
C ASP A 251 0.27 24.06 -13.84
N GLU A 252 1.60 24.05 -13.78
CA GLU A 252 2.47 24.64 -14.79
C GLU A 252 2.99 23.61 -15.81
N LYS A 253 3.01 22.34 -15.46
CA LYS A 253 3.69 21.27 -16.19
C LYS A 253 3.23 21.09 -17.62
N TRP A 254 1.92 21.27 -17.88
CA TRP A 254 1.31 21.01 -19.17
C TRP A 254 0.99 22.28 -19.96
N LEU A 255 1.43 23.45 -19.48
CA LEU A 255 1.28 24.71 -20.21
C LEU A 255 2.26 24.74 -21.38
N GLU A 256 1.76 25.01 -22.58
CA GLU A 256 2.57 25.12 -23.79
C GLU A 256 3.68 26.17 -23.65
N SER A 257 3.38 27.28 -22.95
CA SER A 257 4.35 28.33 -22.63
C SER A 257 5.57 27.86 -21.81
N ASN A 258 5.43 26.75 -21.06
CA ASN A 258 6.47 26.21 -20.19
C ASN A 258 7.20 25.02 -20.81
N HIS A 259 6.80 24.57 -21.99
CA HIS A 259 7.33 23.39 -22.65
C HIS A 259 8.86 23.48 -22.83
N ASP A 260 9.32 24.52 -23.52
CA ASP A 260 10.76 24.70 -23.79
C ASP A 260 11.56 24.95 -22.50
N THR A 261 10.98 25.68 -21.55
CA THR A 261 11.61 25.92 -20.24
C THR A 261 11.81 24.60 -19.51
N THR A 262 10.82 23.71 -19.55
CA THR A 262 10.89 22.37 -18.95
C THR A 262 11.97 21.52 -19.61
N LEU A 263 11.99 21.46 -20.94
CA LEU A 263 13.01 20.71 -21.69
C LEU A 263 14.43 21.21 -21.38
N ASN A 264 14.62 22.54 -21.41
CA ASN A 264 15.93 23.17 -21.10
C ASN A 264 16.37 22.87 -19.64
N LEU A 265 15.43 22.89 -18.67
CA LEU A 265 15.73 22.52 -17.29
C LEU A 265 16.22 21.07 -17.18
N TYR A 266 15.49 20.12 -17.78
CA TYR A 266 15.89 18.71 -17.75
C TYR A 266 17.20 18.47 -18.51
N GLN A 267 17.46 19.16 -19.59
CA GLN A 267 18.74 19.12 -20.28
C GLN A 267 19.86 19.60 -19.36
N THR A 268 19.75 20.80 -18.77
CA THR A 268 20.75 21.38 -17.87
C THR A 268 21.03 20.48 -16.66
N LEU A 269 19.98 19.86 -16.10
CA LEU A 269 20.16 18.93 -14.98
C LEU A 269 20.83 17.62 -15.44
N THR A 270 20.54 17.15 -16.66
CA THR A 270 21.18 15.97 -17.22
C THR A 270 22.66 16.22 -17.50
N GLU A 271 23.01 17.39 -18.04
CA GLU A 271 24.41 17.80 -18.24
C GLU A 271 25.22 17.76 -16.94
N LYS A 272 24.62 18.17 -15.81
CA LYS A 272 25.25 18.07 -14.47
C LYS A 272 25.38 16.63 -13.95
N ALA A 273 24.63 15.70 -14.52
CA ALA A 273 24.64 14.29 -14.15
C ALA A 273 25.56 13.43 -15.04
N LEU A 274 26.08 14.00 -16.14
CA LEU A 274 26.95 13.28 -17.08
C LEU A 274 28.18 12.69 -16.39
N GLY A 275 28.57 11.50 -16.82
CA GLY A 275 29.64 10.72 -16.20
C GLY A 275 29.14 9.81 -15.03
N THR A 276 27.88 9.93 -14.60
CA THR A 276 27.25 8.86 -13.80
C THR A 276 26.73 7.76 -14.73
N GLN A 277 26.86 6.50 -14.32
CA GLN A 277 26.54 5.37 -15.20
C GLN A 277 25.05 5.27 -15.52
N LEU A 278 24.16 5.65 -14.58
CA LEU A 278 22.70 5.63 -14.75
C LEU A 278 22.09 6.96 -14.37
N ILE A 279 21.36 7.58 -15.28
CA ILE A 279 20.61 8.81 -15.04
C ILE A 279 19.11 8.50 -15.14
N VAL A 280 18.35 8.82 -14.10
CA VAL A 280 16.92 8.51 -14.00
C VAL A 280 16.09 9.79 -13.89
N TRP A 281 15.11 9.94 -14.78
CA TRP A 281 14.13 11.02 -14.78
C TRP A 281 12.79 10.56 -14.18
N PRO A 282 11.99 11.47 -13.60
CA PRO A 282 10.69 11.15 -13.05
C PRO A 282 9.64 10.86 -14.15
N GLU A 283 8.45 10.47 -13.69
CA GLU A 283 7.28 10.18 -14.52
C GLU A 283 6.89 11.37 -15.38
N SER A 284 6.67 11.12 -16.69
CA SER A 284 6.25 12.13 -17.66
C SER A 284 7.08 13.43 -17.54
N ALA A 285 8.38 13.31 -17.36
CA ALA A 285 9.27 14.44 -17.09
C ALA A 285 9.22 15.50 -18.20
N PRO A 286 9.41 15.16 -19.48
CA PRO A 286 9.08 16.08 -20.55
C PRO A 286 7.54 16.10 -20.71
N ALA A 287 6.94 17.28 -20.64
CA ALA A 287 5.50 17.45 -20.85
C ALA A 287 5.16 17.30 -22.34
N GLY A 288 5.18 16.07 -22.84
CA GLY A 288 4.95 15.75 -24.24
C GLY A 288 5.03 14.26 -24.52
N VAL A 289 4.66 13.88 -25.74
CA VAL A 289 4.75 12.51 -26.22
C VAL A 289 6.15 12.26 -26.78
N ALA A 290 6.78 11.14 -26.41
CA ALA A 290 8.15 10.81 -26.87
C ALA A 290 8.29 10.81 -28.40
N ASN A 291 7.21 10.48 -29.11
CA ASN A 291 7.17 10.50 -30.57
C ASN A 291 7.48 11.88 -31.17
N ASP A 292 7.02 12.95 -30.50
CA ASP A 292 7.23 14.33 -30.93
C ASP A 292 8.58 14.89 -30.44
N LEU A 293 9.17 14.25 -29.44
CA LEU A 293 10.41 14.65 -28.80
C LEU A 293 11.64 13.88 -29.30
N VAL A 294 11.53 13.11 -30.39
CA VAL A 294 12.61 12.29 -30.92
C VAL A 294 13.93 13.08 -31.14
N PRO A 295 13.94 14.29 -31.73
CA PRO A 295 15.20 15.05 -31.91
C PRO A 295 15.84 15.41 -30.56
N TYR A 296 15.04 15.86 -29.60
CA TYR A 296 15.51 16.22 -28.25
C TYR A 296 16.05 15.00 -27.49
N ILE A 297 15.29 13.90 -27.43
CA ILE A 297 15.69 12.65 -26.76
C ILE A 297 16.95 12.07 -27.42
N SER A 298 17.06 12.13 -28.76
CA SER A 298 18.25 11.67 -29.48
C SER A 298 19.47 12.53 -29.22
N HIS A 299 19.30 13.83 -29.00
CA HIS A 299 20.39 14.72 -28.60
C HIS A 299 20.90 14.35 -27.21
N LEU A 300 20.00 14.26 -26.22
CA LEU A 300 20.35 13.84 -24.86
C LEU A 300 21.02 12.46 -24.81
N TYR A 301 20.51 11.52 -25.58
CA TYR A 301 21.10 10.17 -25.64
C TYR A 301 22.53 10.20 -26.15
N ARG A 302 22.79 10.90 -27.26
CA ARG A 302 24.16 10.99 -27.81
C ARG A 302 25.13 11.63 -26.82
N GLU A 303 24.69 12.67 -26.16
CA GLU A 303 25.49 13.36 -25.14
C GLU A 303 25.77 12.43 -23.93
N ALA A 304 24.73 11.80 -23.38
CA ALA A 304 24.88 10.86 -22.28
C ALA A 304 25.79 9.67 -22.66
N HIS A 305 25.59 9.09 -23.84
CA HIS A 305 26.36 7.94 -24.33
C HIS A 305 27.84 8.27 -24.49
N THR A 306 28.19 9.47 -25.00
CA THR A 306 29.60 9.91 -25.11
C THR A 306 30.31 10.04 -23.76
N HIS A 307 29.53 10.22 -22.67
CA HIS A 307 30.01 10.29 -21.30
C HIS A 307 29.87 8.97 -20.54
N GLY A 308 29.48 7.89 -21.21
CA GLY A 308 29.29 6.56 -20.59
C GLY A 308 28.08 6.46 -19.67
N SER A 309 27.04 7.27 -19.90
CA SER A 309 25.81 7.32 -19.12
C SER A 309 24.64 6.69 -19.88
N ALA A 310 23.89 5.79 -19.24
CA ALA A 310 22.59 5.32 -19.70
C ALA A 310 21.47 6.22 -19.13
N LEU A 311 20.38 6.38 -19.90
CA LEU A 311 19.22 7.19 -19.51
C LEU A 311 18.01 6.29 -19.26
N VAL A 312 17.26 6.59 -18.20
CA VAL A 312 15.94 6.01 -17.91
C VAL A 312 14.96 7.16 -17.69
N LEU A 313 14.04 7.34 -18.62
CA LEU A 313 13.18 8.52 -18.71
C LEU A 313 11.71 8.14 -18.56
N GLY A 314 10.99 8.74 -17.60
CA GLY A 314 9.53 8.68 -17.56
C GLY A 314 8.93 9.60 -18.63
N VAL A 315 8.21 9.03 -19.60
CA VAL A 315 7.67 9.74 -20.77
C VAL A 315 6.28 9.21 -21.16
N LEU A 316 5.52 9.99 -21.93
CA LEU A 316 4.34 9.46 -22.60
C LEU A 316 4.73 8.90 -23.98
N ARG A 317 4.06 7.83 -24.40
CA ARG A 317 4.26 7.19 -25.70
C ARG A 317 2.93 7.04 -26.44
N ALA A 318 2.93 7.24 -27.74
CA ALA A 318 1.79 6.95 -28.60
C ALA A 318 2.09 5.80 -29.57
N GLU A 319 1.14 4.91 -29.75
CA GLU A 319 1.16 3.83 -30.77
C GLU A 319 -0.06 3.89 -31.68
N GLY A 320 0.11 3.60 -32.96
CA GLY A 320 -0.95 3.66 -33.98
C GLY A 320 -1.26 5.09 -34.43
N GLY A 321 -2.35 5.30 -35.10
CA GLY A 321 -2.70 6.57 -35.76
C GLY A 321 -2.27 6.58 -37.22
N ALA A 322 -2.50 7.64 -37.93
CA ALA A 322 -2.18 8.01 -39.32
C ALA A 322 -2.19 6.95 -40.45
N ALA A 323 -1.84 5.68 -40.17
CA ALA A 323 -1.80 4.60 -41.18
C ALA A 323 -2.96 3.61 -41.11
N ASP A 324 -3.63 3.49 -39.92
CA ASP A 324 -4.61 2.41 -39.66
C ASP A 324 -6.05 2.90 -39.41
N ASP A 325 -6.40 4.17 -39.68
CA ASP A 325 -7.72 4.79 -39.32
C ASP A 325 -8.15 4.61 -37.84
N ALA A 326 -7.32 4.01 -37.01
CA ALA A 326 -7.57 3.82 -35.59
C ALA A 326 -7.03 5.01 -34.78
N ALA A 327 -7.76 5.43 -33.75
CA ALA A 327 -7.27 6.45 -32.83
C ALA A 327 -5.97 5.99 -32.15
N PRO A 328 -4.96 6.87 -31.98
CA PRO A 328 -3.71 6.52 -31.32
C PRO A 328 -3.96 6.06 -29.88
N ARG A 329 -3.21 5.04 -29.44
CA ARG A 329 -3.18 4.56 -28.07
C ARG A 329 -2.06 5.27 -27.33
N TYR A 330 -2.36 5.81 -26.15
CA TYR A 330 -1.39 6.49 -25.31
C TYR A 330 -1.00 5.60 -24.12
N PHE A 331 0.30 5.57 -23.81
CA PHE A 331 0.85 4.84 -22.70
C PHE A 331 1.65 5.80 -21.80
N ASN A 332 1.54 5.60 -20.49
CA ASN A 332 2.45 6.18 -19.51
C ASN A 332 3.64 5.22 -19.40
N SER A 333 4.82 5.65 -19.79
CA SER A 333 5.93 4.73 -20.10
C SER A 333 7.23 5.14 -19.44
N VAL A 334 8.15 4.18 -19.35
CA VAL A 334 9.56 4.41 -19.04
C VAL A 334 10.39 3.97 -20.25
N LEU A 335 11.19 4.88 -20.74
CA LEU A 335 12.12 4.68 -21.84
C LEU A 335 13.53 4.48 -21.28
N ALA A 336 14.15 3.37 -21.59
CA ALA A 336 15.58 3.15 -21.33
C ALA A 336 16.38 3.31 -22.63
N LEU A 337 17.39 4.14 -22.57
CA LEU A 337 18.32 4.46 -23.65
C LEU A 337 19.74 4.10 -23.20
N ASP A 338 20.24 3.02 -23.75
CA ASP A 338 21.58 2.50 -23.57
C ASP A 338 22.03 1.89 -24.89
N GLU A 339 22.71 0.77 -24.94
CA GLU A 339 23.05 0.04 -26.18
C GLU A 339 21.81 -0.27 -27.04
N LYS A 340 20.65 -0.44 -26.39
CA LYS A 340 19.35 -0.67 -27.02
C LYS A 340 18.30 0.23 -26.43
N VAL A 341 17.34 0.64 -27.25
CA VAL A 341 16.12 1.33 -26.84
C VAL A 341 15.15 0.29 -26.29
N SER A 342 14.69 0.47 -25.07
CA SER A 342 13.76 -0.43 -24.40
C SER A 342 12.65 0.34 -23.70
N TRP A 343 11.46 -0.28 -23.62
CA TRP A 343 10.27 0.35 -23.06
C TRP A 343 9.65 -0.50 -21.96
N TYR A 344 9.11 0.19 -20.97
CA TYR A 344 8.16 -0.35 -20.01
C TYR A 344 6.91 0.53 -20.01
N ASP A 345 5.74 -0.06 -20.18
CA ASP A 345 4.46 0.64 -20.18
C ASP A 345 3.71 0.34 -18.89
N LYS A 346 3.23 1.40 -18.22
CA LYS A 346 2.48 1.28 -16.97
C LYS A 346 1.29 0.34 -17.12
N HIS A 347 1.25 -0.69 -16.28
CA HIS A 347 0.18 -1.70 -16.31
C HIS A 347 -0.98 -1.34 -15.38
N HIS A 348 -0.69 -0.97 -14.13
CA HIS A 348 -1.70 -0.59 -13.15
C HIS A 348 -1.99 0.91 -13.22
N LEU A 349 -3.03 1.24 -13.97
CA LEU A 349 -3.47 2.62 -14.15
C LEU A 349 -4.26 3.12 -12.93
N VAL A 350 -4.15 4.41 -12.65
CA VAL A 350 -4.87 5.08 -11.56
C VAL A 350 -6.33 5.29 -11.95
N PRO A 351 -7.30 4.69 -11.23
CA PRO A 351 -8.72 4.91 -11.49
C PRO A 351 -9.10 6.39 -11.39
N PHE A 352 -9.96 6.85 -12.30
CA PHE A 352 -10.46 8.22 -12.40
C PHE A 352 -9.42 9.30 -12.77
N ALA A 353 -8.14 8.94 -12.87
CA ALA A 353 -7.08 9.83 -13.33
C ALA A 353 -6.50 9.40 -14.67
N GLU A 354 -6.19 8.11 -14.83
CA GLU A 354 -5.61 7.56 -16.07
C GLU A 354 -6.60 6.71 -16.87
N PHE A 355 -7.66 6.23 -16.22
CA PHE A 355 -8.79 5.59 -16.90
C PHE A 355 -10.07 5.73 -16.06
N PHE A 356 -11.23 5.65 -16.71
CA PHE A 356 -12.51 5.68 -16.02
C PHE A 356 -13.14 4.27 -15.96
N PRO A 357 -13.20 3.65 -14.78
CA PRO A 357 -13.80 2.32 -14.59
C PRO A 357 -15.34 2.38 -14.58
N VAL A 358 -15.92 3.01 -15.60
CA VAL A 358 -17.37 3.21 -15.71
C VAL A 358 -17.88 2.71 -17.07
N PRO A 359 -19.17 2.30 -17.18
CA PRO A 359 -19.77 1.91 -18.44
C PRO A 359 -19.64 3.00 -19.51
N SER A 360 -19.62 2.61 -20.77
CA SER A 360 -19.43 3.51 -21.92
C SER A 360 -20.42 4.67 -21.95
N LEU A 361 -21.67 4.44 -21.55
CA LEU A 361 -22.72 5.47 -21.45
C LEU A 361 -22.34 6.58 -20.45
N VAL A 362 -21.87 6.20 -19.26
CA VAL A 362 -21.43 7.16 -18.23
C VAL A 362 -20.17 7.88 -18.69
N ARG A 363 -19.27 7.17 -19.37
CA ARG A 363 -18.05 7.73 -19.96
C ARG A 363 -18.36 8.82 -21.00
N SER A 364 -19.34 8.58 -21.88
CA SER A 364 -19.79 9.58 -22.83
C SER A 364 -20.37 10.82 -22.16
N TRP A 365 -21.11 10.64 -21.07
CA TRP A 365 -21.65 11.74 -20.27
C TRP A 365 -20.55 12.54 -19.55
N LEU A 366 -19.53 11.88 -18.99
CA LEU A 366 -18.37 12.55 -18.37
C LEU A 366 -17.58 13.39 -19.39
N ARG A 367 -17.44 12.92 -20.63
CA ARG A 367 -16.84 13.70 -21.73
C ARG A 367 -17.60 14.99 -22.01
N LEU A 368 -18.94 14.95 -21.98
CA LEU A 368 -19.78 16.13 -22.16
C LEU A 368 -19.60 17.18 -21.05
N MET A 369 -19.14 16.76 -19.86
CA MET A 369 -18.87 17.66 -18.74
C MET A 369 -17.48 18.29 -18.78
N SER A 370 -16.73 18.14 -19.86
CA SER A 370 -15.38 18.70 -20.05
C SER A 370 -14.41 18.39 -18.90
N LEU A 371 -14.61 17.27 -18.20
CA LEU A 371 -13.63 16.79 -17.23
C LEU A 371 -12.37 16.38 -18.00
N PRO A 372 -11.17 16.73 -17.52
CA PRO A 372 -9.93 16.31 -18.15
C PRO A 372 -9.90 14.79 -18.21
N TYR A 373 -9.92 14.26 -19.42
CA TYR A 373 -10.09 12.84 -19.69
C TYR A 373 -8.91 12.34 -20.51
N SER A 374 -8.13 11.45 -19.94
CA SER A 374 -7.14 10.67 -20.67
C SER A 374 -7.44 9.18 -20.46
N ASP A 375 -7.76 8.46 -21.55
CA ASP A 375 -7.75 7.00 -21.52
C ASP A 375 -6.35 6.54 -21.89
N PHE A 376 -5.51 6.32 -20.89
CA PHE A 376 -4.27 5.59 -21.12
C PHE A 376 -4.58 4.12 -21.37
N THR A 377 -3.77 3.51 -22.21
CA THR A 377 -3.80 2.07 -22.45
C THR A 377 -2.88 1.40 -21.44
N PRO A 378 -3.35 0.36 -20.70
CA PRO A 378 -2.47 -0.38 -19.82
C PRO A 378 -1.43 -1.17 -20.62
N GLY A 379 -0.19 -1.18 -20.15
CA GLY A 379 0.86 -2.05 -20.65
C GLY A 379 0.58 -3.53 -20.38
N ALA A 380 1.41 -4.40 -20.92
CA ALA A 380 1.32 -5.84 -20.66
C ALA A 380 1.51 -6.14 -19.17
N ALA A 381 0.79 -7.14 -18.65
CA ALA A 381 0.88 -7.56 -17.25
C ALA A 381 2.25 -8.14 -16.86
N GLU A 382 2.98 -8.64 -17.83
CA GLU A 382 4.34 -9.17 -17.69
C GLU A 382 5.23 -8.48 -18.71
N GLN A 383 6.20 -7.75 -18.21
CA GLN A 383 7.18 -7.05 -19.02
C GLN A 383 8.59 -7.39 -18.52
N PRO A 384 9.57 -7.55 -19.41
CA PRO A 384 10.94 -7.85 -19.00
C PRO A 384 11.54 -6.65 -18.22
N PRO A 385 12.55 -6.89 -17.38
CA PRO A 385 13.28 -5.79 -16.76
C PRO A 385 13.94 -4.90 -17.82
N LEU A 386 13.96 -3.58 -17.59
CA LEU A 386 14.61 -2.64 -18.48
C LEU A 386 16.14 -2.74 -18.37
N PRO A 387 16.87 -2.96 -19.48
CA PRO A 387 18.33 -2.92 -19.48
C PRO A 387 18.81 -1.47 -19.49
N ALA A 388 19.67 -1.10 -18.53
CA ALA A 388 20.38 0.18 -18.51
C ALA A 388 21.61 0.11 -17.60
N ALA A 389 22.73 0.70 -17.99
CA ALA A 389 23.98 0.74 -17.24
C ALA A 389 24.47 -0.65 -16.79
N HIS A 390 24.37 -1.64 -17.68
CA HIS A 390 24.66 -3.06 -17.42
C HIS A 390 23.77 -3.71 -16.33
N LEU A 391 22.71 -3.03 -15.89
CA LEU A 391 21.72 -3.53 -14.95
C LEU A 391 20.44 -3.99 -15.67
N ARG A 392 19.72 -4.87 -15.03
CA ARG A 392 18.34 -5.22 -15.35
C ARG A 392 17.44 -4.63 -14.29
N LEU A 393 16.70 -3.61 -14.65
CA LEU A 393 15.90 -2.80 -13.75
C LEU A 393 14.46 -3.30 -13.70
N GLY A 394 14.00 -3.77 -12.56
CA GLY A 394 12.59 -3.97 -12.28
C GLY A 394 11.92 -2.60 -12.16
N THR A 395 11.00 -2.30 -13.08
CA THR A 395 10.48 -0.94 -13.26
C THR A 395 9.03 -0.84 -12.81
N THR A 396 8.69 0.26 -12.15
CA THR A 396 7.32 0.66 -11.79
C THR A 396 7.12 2.15 -12.07
N VAL A 397 5.87 2.53 -12.37
CA VAL A 397 5.48 3.93 -12.56
C VAL A 397 4.49 4.33 -11.47
N CYS A 398 4.89 5.30 -10.63
CA CYS A 398 4.05 5.95 -9.63
C CYS A 398 3.35 4.92 -8.72
N TYR A 399 2.02 4.91 -8.70
CA TYR A 399 1.13 4.07 -7.90
C TYR A 399 1.37 2.54 -8.03
N GLU A 400 2.07 2.08 -9.07
CA GLU A 400 2.35 0.65 -9.26
C GLU A 400 3.17 0.04 -8.11
N ASP A 401 3.98 0.82 -7.40
CA ASP A 401 4.72 0.34 -6.24
C ASP A 401 3.80 -0.04 -5.06
N ALA A 402 2.53 0.37 -5.08
CA ALA A 402 1.53 -0.10 -4.12
C ALA A 402 1.11 -1.57 -4.32
N TYR A 403 1.43 -2.17 -5.47
CA TYR A 403 1.12 -3.57 -5.82
C TYR A 403 2.35 -4.47 -5.70
N GLY A 404 2.76 -4.80 -4.47
CA GLY A 404 3.98 -5.58 -4.22
C GLY A 404 4.08 -6.90 -5.00
N SER A 405 2.96 -7.58 -5.25
CA SER A 405 2.95 -8.83 -6.01
C SER A 405 3.27 -8.66 -7.50
N SER A 406 3.14 -7.47 -8.09
CA SER A 406 3.42 -7.25 -9.51
C SER A 406 4.92 -7.38 -9.82
N MET A 407 5.79 -7.01 -8.89
CA MET A 407 7.23 -7.10 -9.05
C MET A 407 7.77 -8.53 -8.96
N LEU A 408 7.06 -9.45 -8.29
CA LEU A 408 7.56 -10.80 -8.00
C LEU A 408 7.92 -11.61 -9.26
N LYS A 409 7.26 -11.37 -10.39
CA LYS A 409 7.54 -12.08 -11.65
C LYS A 409 8.81 -11.61 -12.33
N VAL A 410 9.14 -10.33 -12.23
CA VAL A 410 10.34 -9.74 -12.82
C VAL A 410 11.56 -9.84 -11.91
N LEU A 411 11.34 -9.92 -10.59
CA LEU A 411 12.37 -9.92 -9.56
C LEU A 411 13.49 -10.97 -9.75
N PRO A 412 13.25 -12.22 -10.21
CA PRO A 412 14.30 -13.19 -10.46
C PRO A 412 15.34 -12.71 -11.48
N GLN A 413 14.96 -11.81 -12.37
CA GLN A 413 15.81 -11.25 -13.40
C GLN A 413 16.32 -9.84 -13.07
N ALA A 414 15.75 -9.15 -12.08
CA ALA A 414 16.09 -7.79 -11.74
C ALA A 414 17.31 -7.71 -10.80
N ASP A 415 18.26 -6.84 -11.14
CA ASP A 415 19.45 -6.56 -10.34
C ASP A 415 19.21 -5.39 -9.35
N ALA A 416 18.31 -4.47 -9.70
CA ALA A 416 17.83 -3.33 -8.90
C ALA A 416 16.41 -2.93 -9.35
N LEU A 417 15.78 -2.03 -8.60
CA LEU A 417 14.45 -1.49 -8.91
C LEU A 417 14.54 -0.01 -9.27
N VAL A 418 13.62 0.42 -10.14
CA VAL A 418 13.39 1.83 -10.47
C VAL A 418 11.91 2.15 -10.32
N ASN A 419 11.60 3.23 -9.62
CA ASN A 419 10.26 3.82 -9.58
C ASN A 419 10.34 5.26 -10.07
N VAL A 420 9.63 5.58 -11.13
CA VAL A 420 9.47 6.95 -11.63
C VAL A 420 8.09 7.46 -11.24
N THR A 421 8.00 8.66 -10.65
CA THR A 421 6.72 9.15 -10.11
C THR A 421 6.55 10.65 -10.25
N ASN A 422 5.29 11.09 -10.23
CA ASN A 422 4.93 12.49 -10.17
C ASN A 422 3.98 12.75 -8.99
N ASP A 423 4.56 12.96 -7.81
CA ASP A 423 3.82 13.25 -6.59
C ASP A 423 3.28 14.69 -6.51
N ALA A 424 3.50 15.53 -7.55
CA ALA A 424 3.01 16.90 -7.64
C ALA A 424 1.47 16.98 -7.54
N TRP A 425 0.77 15.93 -7.97
CA TRP A 425 -0.68 15.76 -7.80
C TRP A 425 -1.18 15.84 -6.36
N PHE A 426 -0.30 15.65 -5.39
CA PHE A 426 -0.65 15.62 -3.97
C PHE A 426 -0.31 16.92 -3.22
N GLY A 427 0.38 17.87 -3.87
CA GLY A 427 0.83 19.11 -3.26
C GLY A 427 1.60 18.86 -1.96
N HIS A 428 1.49 19.79 -1.01
CA HIS A 428 2.16 19.71 0.30
C HIS A 428 1.45 18.81 1.32
N SER A 429 0.94 17.65 0.88
CA SER A 429 0.17 16.73 1.75
C SER A 429 1.00 15.55 2.27
N SER A 430 0.36 14.73 3.11
CA SER A 430 0.96 13.48 3.61
C SER A 430 1.13 12.40 2.53
N ALA A 431 0.44 12.51 1.38
CA ALA A 431 0.42 11.47 0.36
C ALA A 431 1.82 11.08 -0.13
N ARG A 432 2.68 12.07 -0.45
CA ARG A 432 4.05 11.82 -0.93
C ARG A 432 4.91 11.10 0.10
N HIS A 433 4.72 11.36 1.40
CA HIS A 433 5.42 10.64 2.47
C HIS A 433 4.90 9.21 2.63
N GLN A 434 3.59 9.02 2.51
CA GLN A 434 2.96 7.69 2.52
C GLN A 434 3.39 6.88 1.30
N HIS A 435 3.43 7.49 0.12
CA HIS A 435 3.91 6.86 -1.11
C HIS A 435 5.40 6.48 -1.01
N PHE A 436 6.23 7.35 -0.44
CA PHE A 436 7.62 7.03 -0.15
C PHE A 436 7.76 5.86 0.83
N GLN A 437 6.90 5.80 1.85
CA GLN A 437 6.86 4.68 2.79
C GLN A 437 6.50 3.36 2.09
N ILE A 438 5.59 3.39 1.10
CA ILE A 438 5.25 2.24 0.26
C ILE A 438 6.47 1.81 -0.58
N ALA A 439 7.16 2.76 -1.23
CA ALA A 439 8.37 2.47 -2.01
C ALA A 439 9.47 1.82 -1.15
N ARG A 440 9.68 2.28 0.08
CA ARG A 440 10.61 1.67 1.04
C ARG A 440 10.22 0.23 1.39
N MET A 441 8.92 -0.03 1.54
CA MET A 441 8.42 -1.39 1.77
C MET A 441 8.71 -2.31 0.56
N ARG A 442 8.65 -1.81 -0.68
CA ARG A 442 9.03 -2.59 -1.88
C ARG A 442 10.50 -2.98 -1.85
N ALA A 443 11.40 -2.03 -1.53
CA ALA A 443 12.82 -2.35 -1.40
C ALA A 443 13.08 -3.45 -0.35
N LEU A 444 12.38 -3.40 0.79
CA LEU A 444 12.42 -4.41 1.85
C LEU A 444 11.94 -5.78 1.38
N GLU A 445 10.75 -5.84 0.77
CA GLU A 445 10.13 -7.10 0.33
C GLU A 445 10.94 -7.81 -0.74
N ASP A 446 11.50 -7.04 -1.67
CA ASP A 446 12.22 -7.53 -2.83
C ASP A 446 13.72 -7.72 -2.56
N GLY A 447 14.23 -7.20 -1.45
CA GLY A 447 15.64 -7.25 -1.10
C GLY A 447 16.52 -6.61 -2.18
N ARG A 448 16.10 -5.49 -2.75
CA ARG A 448 16.79 -4.77 -3.84
C ARG A 448 16.98 -3.30 -3.52
N TYR A 449 18.04 -2.71 -4.06
CA TYR A 449 18.11 -1.25 -4.13
C TYR A 449 16.97 -0.74 -5.00
N LEU A 450 16.35 0.36 -4.59
CA LEU A 450 15.32 1.06 -5.34
C LEU A 450 15.75 2.50 -5.60
N VAL A 451 15.86 2.86 -6.88
CA VAL A 451 16.09 4.24 -7.32
C VAL A 451 14.73 4.87 -7.60
N ARG A 452 14.35 5.83 -6.77
CA ARG A 452 13.08 6.55 -6.89
C ARG A 452 13.33 7.95 -7.45
N ALA A 453 12.80 8.22 -8.63
CA ALA A 453 12.80 9.53 -9.25
C ALA A 453 11.40 10.16 -9.17
N ALA A 454 11.27 11.22 -8.38
CA ALA A 454 10.04 11.99 -8.23
C ALA A 454 10.22 13.39 -8.86
N ASN A 455 9.15 13.93 -9.46
CA ASN A 455 9.22 15.28 -10.04
C ASN A 455 9.48 16.35 -8.95
N ASP A 456 8.59 16.46 -7.96
CA ASP A 456 8.69 17.43 -6.86
C ASP A 456 8.51 16.79 -5.47
N GLY A 457 8.17 15.50 -5.43
CA GLY A 457 8.04 14.69 -4.24
C GLY A 457 9.39 14.27 -3.65
N ILE A 458 9.44 13.04 -3.13
CA ILE A 458 10.65 12.51 -2.49
C ILE A 458 11.42 11.66 -3.47
N SER A 459 12.45 12.22 -4.10
CA SER A 459 13.47 11.46 -4.83
C SER A 459 14.47 10.88 -3.85
N ALA A 460 14.83 9.60 -4.03
CA ALA A 460 15.75 8.92 -3.12
C ALA A 460 16.39 7.68 -3.76
N VAL A 461 17.49 7.25 -3.17
CA VAL A 461 18.06 5.91 -3.32
C VAL A 461 17.80 5.16 -2.02
N ILE A 462 17.13 4.03 -2.11
CA ILE A 462 16.71 3.20 -0.98
C ILE A 462 17.47 1.88 -1.06
N GLY A 463 18.03 1.45 0.05
CA GLY A 463 18.74 0.19 0.16
C GLY A 463 17.81 -1.02 0.38
N PRO A 464 18.34 -2.25 0.27
CA PRO A 464 17.56 -3.48 0.32
C PRO A 464 16.92 -3.79 1.68
N HIS A 465 17.30 -3.07 2.72
CA HIS A 465 16.67 -3.13 4.05
C HIS A 465 15.71 -1.96 4.29
N GLY A 466 15.30 -1.23 3.23
CA GLY A 466 14.41 -0.08 3.32
C GLY A 466 15.06 1.19 3.88
N GLU A 467 16.37 1.17 4.12
CA GLU A 467 17.14 2.32 4.57
C GLU A 467 17.27 3.37 3.47
N VAL A 468 17.19 4.64 3.85
CA VAL A 468 17.35 5.76 2.92
C VAL A 468 18.84 6.08 2.78
N ILE A 469 19.45 5.65 1.66
CA ILE A 469 20.86 5.88 1.36
C ILE A 469 21.13 7.34 1.02
N ALA A 470 20.26 7.90 0.17
CA ALA A 470 20.30 9.30 -0.23
C ALA A 470 18.88 9.81 -0.48
N ARG A 471 18.61 11.06 -0.13
CA ARG A 471 17.31 11.71 -0.30
C ARG A 471 17.51 13.15 -0.77
N ALA A 472 16.76 13.55 -1.80
CA ALA A 472 16.68 14.92 -2.26
C ALA A 472 15.76 15.76 -1.36
N PRO A 473 16.05 17.04 -1.16
CA PRO A 473 15.08 17.99 -0.65
C PRO A 473 13.93 18.14 -1.65
N GLU A 474 12.71 18.21 -1.10
CA GLU A 474 11.49 18.33 -1.89
C GLU A 474 11.36 19.73 -2.51
N PHE A 475 10.61 19.85 -3.61
CA PHE A 475 10.29 21.14 -4.28
C PHE A 475 11.50 21.98 -4.74
N ARG A 476 12.62 21.34 -5.07
CA ARG A 476 13.80 22.01 -5.58
C ARG A 476 14.36 21.28 -6.79
N PRO A 477 14.64 21.97 -7.91
CA PRO A 477 15.33 21.36 -9.04
C PRO A 477 16.76 20.99 -8.64
N LEU A 478 17.13 19.71 -8.83
CA LEU A 478 18.48 19.22 -8.49
C LEU A 478 18.77 17.86 -9.12
N VAL A 479 20.02 17.46 -9.02
CA VAL A 479 20.50 16.11 -9.31
C VAL A 479 20.97 15.47 -8.00
N LEU A 480 20.35 14.35 -7.63
CA LEU A 480 20.77 13.53 -6.50
C LEU A 480 21.71 12.43 -6.98
N VAL A 481 22.98 12.49 -6.64
CA VAL A 481 23.98 11.47 -6.99
C VAL A 481 24.18 10.50 -5.84
N SER A 482 24.21 9.20 -6.15
CA SER A 482 24.41 8.11 -5.19
C SER A 482 25.05 6.89 -5.88
N ARG A 483 25.05 5.76 -5.19
CA ARG A 483 25.51 4.47 -5.72
C ARG A 483 24.57 3.36 -5.29
N ILE A 484 24.37 2.38 -6.17
CA ILE A 484 23.67 1.14 -5.87
C ILE A 484 24.57 -0.05 -6.18
N VAL A 485 24.29 -1.19 -5.56
CA VAL A 485 24.97 -2.44 -5.84
C VAL A 485 23.96 -3.39 -6.48
N PRO A 486 24.28 -3.99 -7.65
CA PRO A 486 23.42 -5.04 -8.22
C PRO A 486 23.29 -6.18 -7.23
N LEU A 487 22.08 -6.65 -6.98
CA LEU A 487 21.82 -7.74 -6.05
C LEU A 487 21.18 -8.93 -6.77
N ARG A 488 21.53 -10.15 -6.34
CA ARG A 488 20.91 -11.41 -6.75
C ARG A 488 20.49 -12.25 -5.57
N GLY A 489 19.72 -13.29 -5.84
CA GLY A 489 19.04 -14.09 -4.83
C GLY A 489 17.59 -13.62 -4.68
N LEU A 490 16.77 -14.42 -4.02
CA LEU A 490 15.36 -14.15 -3.83
C LEU A 490 15.02 -14.29 -2.35
N PRO A 491 14.36 -13.29 -1.75
CA PRO A 491 13.81 -13.43 -0.40
C PRO A 491 12.67 -14.46 -0.40
N PRO A 492 12.33 -15.07 0.75
CA PRO A 492 11.25 -16.04 0.86
C PRO A 492 9.91 -15.55 0.28
N TYR A 493 9.58 -14.27 0.49
CA TYR A 493 8.37 -13.64 -0.05
C TYR A 493 8.29 -13.75 -1.59
N ALA A 494 9.41 -13.63 -2.30
CA ALA A 494 9.45 -13.72 -3.75
C ALA A 494 8.99 -15.09 -4.29
N HIS A 495 9.10 -16.16 -3.51
CA HIS A 495 8.68 -17.51 -3.91
C HIS A 495 7.19 -17.76 -3.69
N VAL A 496 6.60 -17.18 -2.65
CA VAL A 496 5.23 -17.50 -2.21
C VAL A 496 4.25 -16.33 -2.35
N GLY A 497 4.76 -15.12 -2.47
CA GLY A 497 3.96 -13.90 -2.51
C GLY A 497 3.04 -13.77 -1.30
N ASN A 498 1.87 -13.22 -1.50
CA ASN A 498 0.88 -13.07 -0.45
C ASN A 498 0.16 -14.39 -0.07
N TRP A 499 0.30 -15.45 -0.89
CA TRP A 499 -0.50 -16.67 -0.76
C TRP A 499 -0.25 -17.42 0.54
N LEU A 500 0.98 -17.41 1.07
CA LEU A 500 1.28 -18.03 2.35
C LEU A 500 0.44 -17.40 3.47
N VAL A 501 0.48 -16.09 3.58
CA VAL A 501 -0.20 -15.34 4.65
C VAL A 501 -1.72 -15.40 4.50
N VAL A 502 -2.21 -15.26 3.27
CA VAL A 502 -3.64 -15.35 2.93
C VAL A 502 -4.19 -16.75 3.24
N SER A 503 -3.46 -17.81 2.87
CA SER A 503 -3.88 -19.19 3.18
C SER A 503 -3.90 -19.47 4.67
N LEU A 504 -2.88 -19.03 5.42
CA LEU A 504 -2.85 -19.16 6.87
C LEU A 504 -4.02 -18.40 7.53
N ALA A 505 -4.32 -17.19 7.05
CA ALA A 505 -5.47 -16.43 7.53
C ALA A 505 -6.81 -17.13 7.20
N ALA A 506 -6.96 -17.68 6.01
CA ALA A 506 -8.16 -18.43 5.63
C ALA A 506 -8.35 -19.67 6.51
N LEU A 507 -7.28 -20.41 6.79
CA LEU A 507 -7.30 -21.57 7.72
C LEU A 507 -7.66 -21.14 9.15
N ALA A 508 -7.08 -20.05 9.65
CA ALA A 508 -7.38 -19.52 10.98
C ALA A 508 -8.86 -19.08 11.10
N LEU A 509 -9.40 -18.46 10.05
CA LEU A 509 -10.81 -18.09 9.98
C LEU A 509 -11.70 -19.33 9.94
N ALA A 510 -11.38 -20.31 9.09
CA ALA A 510 -12.13 -21.58 8.99
C ALA A 510 -12.16 -22.32 10.33
N TYR A 511 -11.02 -22.38 11.02
CA TYR A 511 -10.94 -22.94 12.37
C TYR A 511 -11.83 -22.19 13.38
N GLY A 512 -11.85 -20.85 13.31
CA GLY A 512 -12.72 -20.02 14.14
C GLY A 512 -14.20 -20.33 13.92
N LEU A 513 -14.62 -20.49 12.67
CA LEU A 513 -16.00 -20.86 12.29
C LEU A 513 -16.36 -22.27 12.77
N TRP A 514 -15.43 -23.23 12.65
CA TRP A 514 -15.62 -24.59 13.12
C TRP A 514 -15.80 -24.64 14.64
N VAL A 515 -14.94 -23.98 15.43
CA VAL A 515 -15.05 -23.91 16.90
C VAL A 515 -16.38 -23.37 17.35
N ARG A 516 -16.94 -22.40 16.67
CA ARG A 516 -18.28 -21.88 16.97
C ARG A 516 -19.37 -22.93 16.77
N ASN A 517 -19.34 -23.63 15.64
CA ASN A 517 -20.36 -24.62 15.29
C ASN A 517 -20.32 -25.82 16.25
N ASP A 518 -19.15 -26.28 16.67
CA ASP A 518 -19.00 -27.38 17.62
C ASP A 518 -19.57 -27.00 19.00
N ARG A 519 -19.33 -25.78 19.49
CA ARG A 519 -19.91 -25.30 20.75
C ARG A 519 -21.44 -25.21 20.69
N GLY A 520 -22.01 -24.80 19.55
CA GLY A 520 -23.46 -24.77 19.34
C GLY A 520 -24.11 -26.15 19.34
N ARG A 521 -23.39 -27.21 18.95
CA ARG A 521 -23.88 -28.59 18.95
C ARG A 521 -23.78 -29.26 20.35
N ARG A 522 -22.88 -28.78 21.21
CA ARG A 522 -22.67 -29.36 22.54
C ARG A 522 -23.58 -28.77 23.64
N THR A 523 -24.33 -27.71 23.36
CA THR A 523 -25.39 -27.23 24.25
C THR A 523 -26.63 -28.09 24.02
N PRO A 524 -27.04 -28.99 24.98
CA PRO A 524 -28.27 -29.77 24.83
C PRO A 524 -29.45 -28.79 24.77
N VAL A 525 -30.32 -28.97 23.80
CA VAL A 525 -31.66 -28.40 23.85
C VAL A 525 -32.31 -29.11 25.04
N GLY A 526 -32.51 -28.36 26.14
CA GLY A 526 -33.24 -28.89 27.29
C GLY A 526 -34.58 -29.46 26.83
N PRO A 527 -35.10 -30.53 27.47
CA PRO A 527 -36.33 -31.12 27.07
C PRO A 527 -37.45 -30.07 27.09
N ALA A 528 -38.17 -29.96 25.98
CA ALA A 528 -39.36 -29.13 25.93
C ALA A 528 -40.33 -29.61 27.01
N VAL A 529 -40.56 -28.77 28.01
CA VAL A 529 -41.65 -28.98 28.97
C VAL A 529 -42.91 -28.95 28.11
N ARG A 530 -43.54 -30.10 27.91
CA ARG A 530 -44.89 -30.21 27.39
C ARG A 530 -45.83 -30.04 28.59
N ASP A 531 -46.56 -28.92 28.61
CA ASP A 531 -47.75 -28.74 29.43
C ASP A 531 -48.90 -29.52 28.85
#